data_71ca61a0c9afe33ca0bc02461b1697ef
#
_entry.id   71ca61a0c9afe33ca0bc02461b1697ef
#
_cell.length_a   1.000
_cell.length_b   1.000
_cell.length_c   1.000
_cell.angle_alpha   90.00
_cell.angle_beta   90.00
_cell.angle_gamma   90.00
#
_symmetry.space_group_name_H-M   'P 1'
#
loop_
_entity.id
_entity.type
_entity.pdbx_description
1 polymer ?
#
loop_
_entity_poly.entity_id
_entity_poly.type
_entity_poly.pdbx_seq_one_letter_code
_entity_poly.pdbx_strand_id
1 'polypeptide(L)'
;QLSEITEVASDLEQGGLEARLVIDRDKAAKLGVRVSDISATLSNAFSQRQVTTVYGERNQYKIVLEIPAARRRGPDDLTGLYVPGAGGKQIPLAAISRVERSVATISVDHQGAFPAVTITYDLAEGVKMDTATTAVEKAVAELNLPDHIRADFAGDAKAFKQNAGNQLMLIVAALVAVYLILGILYESLIHPLTIISTLPSAGLGALLALKWYNIELSLVAFIGIIMLIGIVKKNGIMMVDFAISAERTNGASATEAIYEACLKRFRPILMTTLAALCGALPLMLGSGPGSELRTPLGVTVVGGLVLSQVLTLYTTPAIYVLMSRFARSKSSSRAQRLFAPEPAE
;
A
#
# COMPACT_ATOMS: atom_id res chain seq x y z
N GLN A 1 -8.11 24.39 -8.85
CA GLN A 1 -9.13 23.49 -8.25
C GLN A 1 -9.14 22.23 -9.10
N LEU A 2 -8.80 21.10 -8.50
CA LEU A 2 -8.89 19.79 -9.13
C LEU A 2 -10.28 19.24 -8.85
N SER A 3 -10.96 18.77 -9.89
CA SER A 3 -12.30 18.15 -9.80
C SER A 3 -12.24 16.72 -9.27
N GLU A 4 -11.07 16.13 -9.26
CA GLU A 4 -10.78 14.74 -8.92
C GLU A 4 -10.66 14.51 -7.40
N ILE A 5 -10.48 15.57 -6.63
CA ILE A 5 -10.26 15.50 -5.18
C ILE A 5 -11.25 16.39 -4.41
N THR A 6 -11.59 15.96 -3.21
CA THR A 6 -12.47 16.66 -2.27
C THR A 6 -11.84 16.69 -0.88
N GLU A 7 -12.42 17.47 0.02
CA GLU A 7 -12.04 17.55 1.44
C GLU A 7 -10.53 17.74 1.67
N VAL A 8 -9.94 18.67 0.93
CA VAL A 8 -8.51 18.96 1.04
C VAL A 8 -8.24 19.66 2.37
N ALA A 9 -7.41 19.04 3.22
CA ALA A 9 -6.95 19.58 4.49
C ALA A 9 -5.42 19.58 4.56
N SER A 10 -4.88 20.42 5.42
CA SER A 10 -3.43 20.52 5.66
C SER A 10 -3.17 20.47 7.16
N ASP A 11 -2.09 19.82 7.55
CA ASP A 11 -1.58 19.79 8.92
C ASP A 11 -0.76 21.06 9.27
N LEU A 12 -0.62 22.00 8.35
CA LEU A 12 0.05 23.27 8.59
C LEU A 12 -0.82 24.18 9.47
N GLU A 13 -0.73 24.00 10.77
CA GLU A 13 -1.43 24.82 11.75
C GLU A 13 -0.71 26.15 11.99
N GLN A 14 -1.09 27.16 11.24
CA GLN A 14 -0.68 28.54 11.42
C GLN A 14 -1.79 29.31 12.13
N GLY A 15 -1.63 29.59 13.38
CA GLY A 15 -2.67 30.34 14.10
C GLY A 15 -2.48 30.42 15.61
N GLY A 16 -1.41 29.83 16.13
CA GLY A 16 -1.02 29.99 17.51
C GLY A 16 -0.67 31.45 17.81
N LEU A 17 -1.42 32.10 18.70
CA LEU A 17 -1.05 33.41 19.17
C LEU A 17 0.22 33.31 20.01
N GLU A 18 1.25 34.04 19.63
CA GLU A 18 2.49 34.13 20.41
C GLU A 18 2.75 35.57 20.87
N ALA A 19 3.37 35.69 22.04
CA ALA A 19 3.94 36.93 22.49
C ALA A 19 5.47 36.88 22.27
N ARG A 20 5.93 37.56 21.25
CA ARG A 20 7.36 37.65 20.93
C ARG A 20 8.03 38.79 21.70
N LEU A 21 8.97 38.46 22.56
CA LEU A 21 9.77 39.43 23.26
C LEU A 21 10.99 39.82 22.41
N VAL A 22 10.99 41.06 21.91
CA VAL A 22 12.10 41.62 21.15
C VAL A 22 13.01 42.38 22.11
N ILE A 23 14.19 41.85 22.35
CA ILE A 23 15.19 42.41 23.32
C ILE A 23 16.09 43.41 22.60
N ASP A 24 16.17 44.63 23.16
CA ASP A 24 17.17 45.61 22.76
C ASP A 24 18.49 45.26 23.46
N ARG A 25 19.36 44.58 22.74
CA ARG A 25 20.63 44.04 23.29
C ARG A 25 21.60 45.16 23.70
N ASP A 26 21.58 46.29 23.02
CA ASP A 26 22.44 47.42 23.34
C ASP A 26 22.03 48.12 24.64
N LYS A 27 20.72 48.31 24.84
CA LYS A 27 20.19 48.83 26.09
C LYS A 27 20.41 47.85 27.25
N ALA A 28 20.17 46.56 27.02
CA ALA A 28 20.39 45.54 28.03
C ALA A 28 21.86 45.52 28.46
N ALA A 29 22.81 45.57 27.51
CA ALA A 29 24.26 45.63 27.81
C ALA A 29 24.66 46.86 28.60
N LYS A 30 24.15 48.03 28.22
CA LYS A 30 24.42 49.31 28.96
C LYS A 30 23.92 49.28 30.40
N LEU A 31 22.84 48.56 30.67
CA LEU A 31 22.26 48.41 32.01
C LEU A 31 22.84 47.18 32.76
N GLY A 32 23.76 46.46 32.15
CA GLY A 32 24.40 45.29 32.72
C GLY A 32 23.47 44.08 32.87
N VAL A 33 22.44 43.99 32.03
CA VAL A 33 21.49 42.86 31.98
C VAL A 33 21.98 41.85 30.94
N ARG A 34 22.15 40.60 31.35
CA ARG A 34 22.50 39.52 30.45
C ARG A 34 21.23 38.86 29.87
N VAL A 35 21.27 38.43 28.63
CA VAL A 35 20.13 37.74 27.99
C VAL A 35 19.76 36.45 28.73
N SER A 36 20.75 35.77 29.34
CA SER A 36 20.50 34.60 30.20
C SER A 36 19.63 34.92 31.41
N ASP A 37 19.78 36.11 32.00
CA ASP A 37 19.02 36.53 33.17
C ASP A 37 17.59 36.86 32.78
N ILE A 38 17.37 37.43 31.59
CA ILE A 38 16.04 37.62 31.00
C ILE A 38 15.35 36.27 30.80
N SER A 39 16.02 35.32 30.15
CA SER A 39 15.48 33.96 29.91
C SER A 39 15.19 33.25 31.20
N ALA A 40 16.04 33.32 32.21
CA ALA A 40 15.82 32.72 33.51
C ALA A 40 14.61 33.33 34.23
N THR A 41 14.47 34.67 34.17
CA THR A 41 13.32 35.35 34.76
C THR A 41 12.01 34.95 34.11
N LEU A 42 11.96 34.91 32.78
CA LEU A 42 10.78 34.45 32.03
C LEU A 42 10.45 33.00 32.30
N SER A 43 11.45 32.12 32.33
CA SER A 43 11.28 30.70 32.65
C SER A 43 10.72 30.50 34.07
N ASN A 44 11.27 31.24 35.06
CA ASN A 44 10.77 31.17 36.44
C ASN A 44 9.34 31.70 36.58
N ALA A 45 8.94 32.66 35.74
CA ALA A 45 7.67 33.30 35.80
C ALA A 45 6.55 32.47 35.09
N PHE A 46 6.82 31.92 33.90
CA PHE A 46 5.80 31.36 33.00
C PHE A 46 5.93 29.88 32.68
N SER A 47 7.13 29.28 32.88
CA SER A 47 7.37 27.89 32.44
C SER A 47 7.09 26.84 33.51
N GLN A 48 6.40 27.18 34.60
CA GLN A 48 6.14 26.24 35.69
C GLN A 48 7.42 25.49 36.15
N ARG A 49 8.48 26.27 36.42
CA ARG A 49 9.79 25.70 36.72
C ARG A 49 9.74 24.87 38.01
N GLN A 50 10.08 23.61 37.92
CA GLN A 50 10.29 22.76 39.08
C GLN A 50 11.55 23.22 39.80
N VAL A 51 11.39 23.73 41.03
CA VAL A 51 12.51 24.23 41.86
C VAL A 51 13.18 23.11 42.62
N THR A 52 12.39 22.25 43.25
CA THR A 52 12.84 21.10 44.02
C THR A 52 11.77 20.02 44.12
N THR A 53 12.17 18.86 44.62
CA THR A 53 11.26 17.77 44.96
C THR A 53 11.40 17.47 46.44
N VAL A 54 10.28 17.47 47.15
CA VAL A 54 10.22 17.04 48.55
C VAL A 54 9.89 15.56 48.59
N TYR A 55 10.74 14.78 49.20
CA TYR A 55 10.56 13.33 49.34
C TYR A 55 9.84 13.06 50.67
N GLY A 56 8.62 12.54 50.61
CA GLY A 56 7.93 12.00 51.75
C GLY A 56 8.10 10.47 51.85
N GLU A 57 7.61 9.88 52.92
CA GLU A 57 7.73 8.43 53.14
C GLU A 57 7.04 7.55 52.07
N ARG A 58 6.00 8.09 51.42
CA ARG A 58 5.19 7.37 50.41
C ARG A 58 5.11 8.06 49.05
N ASN A 59 5.36 9.39 48.98
CA ASN A 59 5.16 10.18 47.78
C ASN A 59 6.26 11.22 47.59
N GLN A 60 6.45 11.64 46.35
CA GLN A 60 7.32 12.74 45.98
C GLN A 60 6.46 13.95 45.55
N TYR A 61 6.73 15.11 46.16
CA TYR A 61 6.03 16.35 45.86
C TYR A 61 6.96 17.31 45.11
N LYS A 62 6.58 17.70 43.92
CA LYS A 62 7.32 18.67 43.11
C LYS A 62 6.89 20.10 43.52
N ILE A 63 7.85 20.92 43.88
CA ILE A 63 7.61 22.35 44.13
C ILE A 63 7.85 23.08 42.81
N VAL A 64 6.81 23.78 42.33
CA VAL A 64 6.82 24.52 41.08
C VAL A 64 6.72 26.01 41.38
N LEU A 65 7.60 26.78 40.73
CA LEU A 65 7.59 28.26 40.81
C LEU A 65 6.88 28.81 39.58
N GLU A 66 5.84 29.62 39.83
CA GLU A 66 5.14 30.33 38.76
C GLU A 66 4.53 31.65 39.26
N ILE A 67 4.19 32.57 38.37
CA ILE A 67 3.43 33.77 38.70
C ILE A 67 1.98 33.42 38.95
N PRO A 68 1.27 34.07 39.92
CA PRO A 68 -0.14 33.88 40.12
C PRO A 68 -0.97 34.12 38.86
N ALA A 69 -2.00 33.30 38.63
CA ALA A 69 -2.86 33.41 37.46
C ALA A 69 -3.43 34.78 37.19
N ALA A 70 -3.68 35.55 38.27
CA ALA A 70 -4.14 36.93 38.18
C ALA A 70 -3.19 37.90 37.46
N ARG A 71 -1.88 37.56 37.37
CA ARG A 71 -0.80 38.32 36.68
C ARG A 71 -0.34 37.64 35.41
N ARG A 72 -1.14 36.74 34.84
CA ARG A 72 -0.82 35.96 33.65
C ARG A 72 -2.00 36.01 32.67
N ARG A 73 -2.55 37.17 32.44
CA ARG A 73 -3.77 37.34 31.62
C ARG A 73 -3.48 37.61 30.16
N GLY A 74 -2.31 38.19 29.88
CA GLY A 74 -1.96 38.55 28.51
C GLY A 74 -0.49 38.96 28.36
N PRO A 75 -0.08 39.24 27.10
CA PRO A 75 1.28 39.64 26.79
C PRO A 75 1.74 40.91 27.51
N ASP A 76 0.84 41.78 27.87
CA ASP A 76 1.13 43.03 28.53
C ASP A 76 1.68 42.82 29.96
N ASP A 77 1.34 41.71 30.61
CA ASP A 77 1.84 41.32 31.92
C ASP A 77 3.33 41.04 31.95
N LEU A 78 3.94 40.74 30.79
CA LEU A 78 5.41 40.59 30.63
C LEU A 78 6.16 41.87 30.97
N THR A 79 5.56 43.01 30.71
CA THR A 79 6.19 44.32 30.95
C THR A 79 6.33 44.65 32.46
N GLY A 80 5.58 44.00 33.31
CA GLY A 80 5.62 44.14 34.76
C GLY A 80 6.76 43.37 35.45
N LEU A 81 7.53 42.61 34.70
CA LEU A 81 8.68 41.85 35.23
C LEU A 81 9.93 42.70 35.42
N TYR A 82 10.74 42.32 36.40
CA TYR A 82 12.05 42.91 36.65
C TYR A 82 13.13 41.87 36.50
N VAL A 83 14.26 42.28 35.89
CA VAL A 83 15.44 41.45 35.70
C VAL A 83 16.63 42.06 36.43
N PRO A 84 17.56 41.24 36.96
CA PRO A 84 18.74 41.77 37.65
C PRO A 84 19.70 42.44 36.64
N GLY A 85 20.12 43.66 36.96
CA GLY A 85 21.14 44.41 36.23
C GLY A 85 22.42 44.61 37.02
N ALA A 86 23.31 45.47 36.51
CA ALA A 86 24.59 45.77 37.17
C ALA A 86 24.37 46.27 38.60
N GLY A 87 25.21 45.79 39.53
CA GLY A 87 25.18 46.20 40.93
C GLY A 87 23.93 45.78 41.70
N GLY A 88 23.21 44.73 41.26
CA GLY A 88 22.01 44.24 41.93
C GLY A 88 20.74 45.07 41.73
N LYS A 89 20.77 46.04 40.82
CA LYS A 89 19.61 46.86 40.49
C LYS A 89 18.58 46.04 39.75
N GLN A 90 17.28 46.22 40.10
CA GLN A 90 16.16 45.63 39.39
C GLN A 90 15.78 46.51 38.20
N ILE A 91 15.92 46.02 36.99
CA ILE A 91 15.59 46.72 35.74
C ILE A 91 14.25 46.21 35.23
N PRO A 92 13.25 47.07 34.97
CA PRO A 92 12.00 46.66 34.41
C PRO A 92 12.25 46.12 32.98
N LEU A 93 11.64 44.95 32.65
CA LEU A 93 11.80 44.33 31.36
C LEU A 93 11.35 45.22 30.20
N ALA A 94 10.34 46.07 30.43
CA ALA A 94 9.84 47.08 29.50
C ALA A 94 10.89 48.12 29.08
N ALA A 95 11.94 48.37 29.90
CA ALA A 95 12.99 49.32 29.55
C ALA A 95 13.96 48.79 28.51
N ILE A 96 14.07 47.45 28.37
CA ILE A 96 15.08 46.78 27.53
C ILE A 96 14.45 45.87 26.49
N SER A 97 13.13 45.80 26.44
CA SER A 97 12.42 44.93 25.47
C SER A 97 11.06 45.51 25.12
N ARG A 98 10.53 45.03 24.01
CA ARG A 98 9.15 45.26 23.60
C ARG A 98 8.47 43.94 23.34
N VAL A 99 7.17 43.86 23.60
CA VAL A 99 6.34 42.69 23.31
C VAL A 99 5.59 42.93 22.02
N GLU A 100 5.78 42.01 21.06
CA GLU A 100 5.07 42.01 19.80
C GLU A 100 4.11 40.83 19.81
N ARG A 101 2.86 41.07 19.39
CA ARG A 101 1.90 39.98 19.15
C ARG A 101 2.16 39.43 17.76
N SER A 102 2.41 38.16 17.66
CA SER A 102 2.70 37.44 16.42
C SER A 102 1.85 36.17 16.33
N VAL A 103 1.91 35.58 15.18
CA VAL A 103 1.33 34.27 14.94
C VAL A 103 2.47 33.30 14.73
N ALA A 104 2.47 32.21 15.48
CA ALA A 104 3.46 31.15 15.35
C ALA A 104 2.80 29.88 14.81
N THR A 105 3.62 29.06 14.19
CA THR A 105 3.23 27.68 13.87
C THR A 105 3.14 26.89 15.17
N ILE A 106 2.01 26.23 15.38
CA ILE A 106 1.73 25.47 16.62
C ILE A 106 2.61 24.23 16.67
N SER A 107 2.74 23.53 15.52
CA SER A 107 3.58 22.35 15.37
C SER A 107 4.44 22.45 14.11
N VAL A 108 5.59 21.82 14.11
CA VAL A 108 6.44 21.63 12.93
C VAL A 108 6.59 20.13 12.74
N ASP A 109 5.83 19.59 11.81
CA ASP A 109 5.84 18.18 11.53
C ASP A 109 7.03 17.80 10.66
N HIS A 110 7.50 16.57 10.77
CA HIS A 110 8.67 16.09 10.06
C HIS A 110 8.36 14.74 9.39
N GLN A 111 8.85 14.62 8.16
CA GLN A 111 8.90 13.34 7.46
C GLN A 111 10.36 12.86 7.44
N GLY A 112 10.68 11.90 8.29
CA GLY A 112 12.08 11.52 8.53
C GLY A 112 12.87 12.65 9.18
N ALA A 113 13.93 13.12 8.53
CA ALA A 113 14.79 14.21 9.03
C ALA A 113 14.41 15.61 8.51
N PHE A 114 13.40 15.73 7.65
CA PHE A 114 13.05 16.99 7.00
C PHE A 114 11.71 17.52 7.53
N PRO A 115 11.58 18.84 7.73
CA PRO A 115 10.28 19.46 7.97
C PRO A 115 9.36 19.18 6.79
N ALA A 116 8.13 18.79 7.07
CA ALA A 116 7.13 18.43 6.07
C ALA A 116 5.77 18.99 6.41
N VAL A 117 4.97 19.24 5.38
CA VAL A 117 3.55 19.57 5.49
C VAL A 117 2.77 18.49 4.76
N THR A 118 1.85 17.85 5.45
CA THR A 118 0.99 16.82 4.88
C THR A 118 -0.31 17.44 4.39
N ILE A 119 -0.60 17.24 3.12
CA ILE A 119 -1.88 17.63 2.52
C ILE A 119 -2.69 16.34 2.36
N THR A 120 -3.79 16.23 3.09
CA THR A 120 -4.75 15.13 2.98
C THR A 120 -5.88 15.53 2.06
N TYR A 121 -6.40 14.57 1.31
CA TYR A 121 -7.54 14.77 0.43
C TYR A 121 -8.32 13.46 0.29
N ASP A 122 -9.60 13.59 0.02
CA ASP A 122 -10.45 12.47 -0.36
C ASP A 122 -10.69 12.46 -1.87
N LEU A 123 -11.00 11.30 -2.42
CA LEU A 123 -11.35 11.16 -3.83
C LEU A 123 -12.78 11.65 -4.06
N ALA A 124 -12.99 12.39 -5.14
CA ALA A 124 -14.34 12.72 -5.57
C ALA A 124 -15.11 11.43 -5.94
N GLU A 125 -16.42 11.44 -5.79
CA GLU A 125 -17.28 10.27 -6.05
C GLU A 125 -17.08 9.74 -7.48
N GLY A 126 -16.74 8.46 -7.60
CA GLY A 126 -16.48 7.79 -8.88
C GLY A 126 -15.10 8.07 -9.51
N VAL A 127 -14.23 8.83 -8.86
CA VAL A 127 -12.86 9.10 -9.35
C VAL A 127 -11.91 8.02 -8.84
N LYS A 128 -11.04 7.55 -9.72
CA LYS A 128 -10.04 6.52 -9.42
C LYS A 128 -8.77 7.12 -8.83
N MET A 129 -8.12 6.37 -7.95
CA MET A 129 -6.84 6.76 -7.33
C MET A 129 -5.76 7.09 -8.36
N ASP A 130 -5.68 6.35 -9.47
CA ASP A 130 -4.75 6.61 -10.56
C ASP A 130 -4.98 7.98 -11.23
N THR A 131 -6.25 8.30 -11.49
CA THR A 131 -6.64 9.59 -12.07
C THR A 131 -6.33 10.74 -11.12
N ALA A 132 -6.65 10.59 -9.84
CA ALA A 132 -6.39 11.60 -8.82
C ALA A 132 -4.89 11.81 -8.59
N THR A 133 -4.11 10.74 -8.45
CA THR A 133 -2.65 10.87 -8.28
C THR A 133 -1.98 11.52 -9.48
N THR A 134 -2.42 11.19 -10.72
CA THR A 134 -1.92 11.83 -11.95
C THR A 134 -2.29 13.32 -12.00
N ALA A 135 -3.51 13.68 -11.59
CA ALA A 135 -3.95 15.07 -11.53
C ALA A 135 -3.14 15.87 -10.51
N VAL A 136 -2.89 15.30 -9.33
CA VAL A 136 -2.05 15.92 -8.28
C VAL A 136 -0.61 16.09 -8.76
N GLU A 137 -0.01 15.09 -9.41
CA GLU A 137 1.35 15.22 -9.98
C GLU A 137 1.46 16.33 -11.01
N LYS A 138 0.46 16.44 -11.89
CA LYS A 138 0.41 17.49 -12.88
C LYS A 138 0.30 18.86 -12.23
N ALA A 139 -0.57 19.02 -11.23
CA ALA A 139 -0.70 20.27 -10.49
C ALA A 139 0.60 20.64 -9.75
N VAL A 140 1.27 19.69 -9.14
CA VAL A 140 2.59 19.91 -8.49
C VAL A 140 3.64 20.33 -9.50
N ALA A 141 3.67 19.72 -10.70
CA ALA A 141 4.59 20.09 -11.76
C ALA A 141 4.34 21.51 -12.28
N GLU A 142 3.08 21.93 -12.38
CA GLU A 142 2.68 23.28 -12.80
C GLU A 142 3.09 24.36 -11.79
N LEU A 143 3.18 24.01 -10.49
CA LEU A 143 3.59 24.94 -9.43
C LEU A 143 5.07 25.33 -9.48
N ASN A 144 5.91 24.64 -10.25
CA ASN A 144 7.34 24.87 -10.36
C ASN A 144 8.01 25.10 -9.00
N LEU A 145 7.85 24.12 -8.10
CA LEU A 145 8.42 24.21 -6.75
C LEU A 145 9.93 24.42 -6.80
N PRO A 146 10.51 25.23 -5.89
CA PRO A 146 11.95 25.38 -5.78
C PRO A 146 12.64 24.03 -5.48
N ASP A 147 13.89 23.86 -5.91
CA ASP A 147 14.66 22.60 -5.82
C ASP A 147 14.80 22.03 -4.39
N HIS A 148 14.65 22.88 -3.37
CA HIS A 148 14.72 22.49 -1.97
C HIS A 148 13.37 21.99 -1.41
N ILE A 149 12.27 22.10 -2.16
CA ILE A 149 10.95 21.58 -1.79
C ILE A 149 10.67 20.34 -2.64
N ARG A 150 10.41 19.22 -2.00
CA ARG A 150 10.04 17.97 -2.66
C ARG A 150 8.62 17.59 -2.29
N ALA A 151 7.81 17.30 -3.29
CA ALA A 151 6.51 16.68 -3.09
C ALA A 151 6.64 15.18 -3.28
N ASP A 152 6.09 14.39 -2.36
CA ASP A 152 6.01 12.93 -2.44
C ASP A 152 4.66 12.46 -1.88
N PHE A 153 4.18 11.34 -2.35
CA PHE A 153 2.97 10.74 -1.84
C PHE A 153 3.24 9.99 -0.52
N ALA A 154 2.26 10.02 0.37
CA ALA A 154 2.23 9.27 1.62
C ALA A 154 0.97 8.38 1.67
N GLY A 155 0.88 7.49 2.68
CA GLY A 155 -0.30 6.66 2.89
C GLY A 155 -0.66 5.78 1.70
N ASP A 156 -1.95 5.71 1.41
CA ASP A 156 -2.52 4.83 0.38
C ASP A 156 -2.08 5.20 -1.04
N ALA A 157 -1.95 6.49 -1.34
CA ALA A 157 -1.46 6.97 -2.62
C ALA A 157 -0.03 6.50 -2.91
N LYS A 158 0.85 6.52 -1.90
CA LYS A 158 2.22 5.98 -2.02
C LYS A 158 2.21 4.47 -2.20
N ALA A 159 1.42 3.76 -1.42
CA ALA A 159 1.28 2.31 -1.53
C ALA A 159 0.76 1.91 -2.92
N PHE A 160 -0.24 2.61 -3.43
CA PHE A 160 -0.76 2.41 -4.78
C PHE A 160 0.34 2.60 -5.84
N LYS A 161 1.06 3.71 -5.79
CA LYS A 161 2.10 4.05 -6.77
C LYS A 161 3.29 3.08 -6.74
N GLN A 162 3.73 2.66 -5.57
CA GLN A 162 4.81 1.67 -5.42
C GLN A 162 4.40 0.30 -5.94
N ASN A 163 3.15 -0.10 -5.75
CA ASN A 163 2.66 -1.39 -6.18
C ASN A 163 2.30 -1.44 -7.68
N ALA A 164 1.82 -0.34 -8.25
CA ALA A 164 1.43 -0.29 -9.68
C ALA A 164 2.57 -0.72 -10.62
N GLY A 165 3.82 -0.32 -10.34
CA GLY A 165 4.97 -0.70 -11.14
C GLY A 165 5.39 -2.17 -11.02
N ASN A 166 5.14 -2.81 -9.88
CA ASN A 166 5.62 -4.15 -9.58
C ASN A 166 4.58 -5.26 -9.87
N GLN A 167 3.32 -4.90 -10.09
CA GLN A 167 2.23 -5.86 -10.25
C GLN A 167 2.44 -6.81 -11.44
N LEU A 168 2.82 -6.27 -12.59
CA LEU A 168 3.08 -7.08 -13.79
C LEU A 168 4.25 -8.05 -13.57
N MET A 169 5.31 -7.58 -12.91
CA MET A 169 6.48 -8.42 -12.57
C MET A 169 6.09 -9.58 -11.65
N LEU A 170 5.22 -9.36 -10.67
CA LEU A 170 4.73 -10.40 -9.77
C LEU A 170 3.90 -11.46 -10.50
N ILE A 171 3.02 -11.06 -11.43
CA ILE A 171 2.27 -12.02 -12.27
C ILE A 171 3.24 -12.85 -13.11
N VAL A 172 4.18 -12.22 -13.79
CA VAL A 172 5.16 -12.91 -14.63
C VAL A 172 6.00 -13.87 -13.79
N ALA A 173 6.48 -13.43 -12.62
CA ALA A 173 7.22 -14.29 -11.69
C ALA A 173 6.38 -15.50 -11.24
N ALA A 174 5.11 -15.29 -10.90
CA ALA A 174 4.21 -16.38 -10.54
C ALA A 174 3.98 -17.36 -11.70
N LEU A 175 3.82 -16.87 -12.93
CA LEU A 175 3.66 -17.71 -14.12
C LEU A 175 4.93 -18.52 -14.41
N VAL A 176 6.11 -17.90 -14.32
CA VAL A 176 7.40 -18.58 -14.50
C VAL A 176 7.61 -19.65 -13.43
N ALA A 177 7.35 -19.34 -12.17
CA ALA A 177 7.47 -20.31 -11.09
C ALA A 177 6.59 -21.54 -11.31
N VAL A 178 5.35 -21.31 -11.72
CA VAL A 178 4.41 -22.39 -12.04
C VAL A 178 4.88 -23.19 -13.27
N TYR A 179 5.34 -22.51 -14.30
CA TYR A 179 5.87 -23.18 -15.49
C TYR A 179 7.04 -24.12 -15.14
N LEU A 180 7.96 -23.64 -14.32
CA LEU A 180 9.12 -24.44 -13.87
C LEU A 180 8.69 -25.64 -13.03
N ILE A 181 7.82 -25.43 -12.04
CA ILE A 181 7.33 -26.51 -11.17
C ILE A 181 6.62 -27.59 -12.01
N LEU A 182 5.71 -27.18 -12.89
CA LEU A 182 5.00 -28.13 -13.75
C LEU A 182 5.93 -28.81 -14.77
N GLY A 183 6.94 -28.06 -15.29
CA GLY A 183 7.94 -28.61 -16.20
C GLY A 183 8.76 -29.73 -15.56
N ILE A 184 9.18 -29.53 -14.31
CA ILE A 184 9.90 -30.54 -13.52
C ILE A 184 8.99 -31.74 -13.24
N LEU A 185 7.74 -31.48 -12.81
CA LEU A 185 6.80 -32.53 -12.40
C LEU A 185 6.37 -33.43 -13.58
N TYR A 186 6.15 -32.86 -14.76
CA TYR A 186 5.72 -33.61 -15.95
C TYR A 186 6.87 -34.08 -16.85
N GLU A 187 8.10 -33.71 -16.54
CA GLU A 187 9.29 -33.98 -17.39
C GLU A 187 9.08 -33.55 -18.86
N SER A 188 8.33 -32.47 -19.05
CA SER A 188 7.89 -31.98 -20.35
C SER A 188 7.77 -30.46 -20.35
N LEU A 189 8.23 -29.82 -21.44
CA LEU A 189 8.09 -28.37 -21.63
C LEU A 189 6.74 -27.97 -22.27
N ILE A 190 5.99 -28.94 -22.83
CA ILE A 190 4.78 -28.69 -23.60
C ILE A 190 3.53 -28.75 -22.70
N HIS A 191 3.44 -29.73 -21.80
CA HIS A 191 2.29 -29.88 -20.91
C HIS A 191 2.07 -28.69 -19.95
N PRO A 192 3.11 -28.06 -19.38
CA PRO A 192 2.94 -26.83 -18.60
C PRO A 192 2.31 -25.68 -19.39
N LEU A 193 2.69 -25.52 -20.67
CA LEU A 193 2.11 -24.51 -21.54
C LEU A 193 0.61 -24.72 -21.76
N THR A 194 0.17 -25.97 -21.93
CA THR A 194 -1.25 -26.31 -22.03
C THR A 194 -2.03 -25.88 -20.77
N ILE A 195 -1.45 -26.11 -19.58
CA ILE A 195 -2.10 -25.75 -18.31
C ILE A 195 -2.12 -24.23 -18.12
N ILE A 196 -1.01 -23.53 -18.42
CA ILE A 196 -0.90 -22.07 -18.26
C ILE A 196 -1.81 -21.33 -19.24
N SER A 197 -2.05 -21.87 -20.43
CA SER A 197 -2.92 -21.26 -21.45
C SER A 197 -4.39 -21.10 -20.99
N THR A 198 -4.80 -21.77 -19.91
CA THR A 198 -6.13 -21.57 -19.32
C THR A 198 -6.24 -20.34 -18.42
N LEU A 199 -5.10 -19.74 -18.00
CA LEU A 199 -5.10 -18.63 -17.06
C LEU A 199 -5.65 -17.30 -17.61
N PRO A 200 -5.42 -16.93 -18.89
CA PRO A 200 -6.01 -15.71 -19.44
C PRO A 200 -7.54 -15.67 -19.33
N SER A 201 -8.22 -16.82 -19.41
CA SER A 201 -9.66 -16.89 -19.25
C SER A 201 -10.13 -16.53 -17.85
N ALA A 202 -9.37 -16.93 -16.84
CA ALA A 202 -9.66 -16.60 -15.45
C ALA A 202 -9.40 -15.11 -15.15
N GLY A 203 -8.30 -14.57 -15.66
CA GLY A 203 -8.00 -13.15 -15.56
C GLY A 203 -9.06 -12.27 -16.22
N LEU A 204 -9.50 -12.66 -17.43
CA LEU A 204 -10.60 -11.98 -18.12
C LEU A 204 -11.88 -11.99 -17.28
N GLY A 205 -12.23 -13.14 -16.69
CA GLY A 205 -13.42 -13.26 -15.84
C GLY A 205 -13.36 -12.36 -14.61
N ALA A 206 -12.20 -12.29 -13.97
CA ALA A 206 -11.98 -11.41 -12.84
C ALA A 206 -12.14 -9.93 -13.21
N LEU A 207 -11.53 -9.50 -14.31
CA LEU A 207 -11.62 -8.11 -14.79
C LEU A 207 -13.02 -7.73 -15.23
N LEU A 208 -13.74 -8.63 -15.90
CA LEU A 208 -15.15 -8.40 -16.30
C LEU A 208 -16.05 -8.28 -15.07
N ALA A 209 -15.85 -9.13 -14.06
CA ALA A 209 -16.63 -9.05 -12.83
C ALA A 209 -16.37 -7.75 -12.05
N LEU A 210 -15.12 -7.34 -11.92
CA LEU A 210 -14.76 -6.05 -11.31
C LEU A 210 -15.42 -4.88 -12.05
N LYS A 211 -15.37 -4.90 -13.39
CA LYS A 211 -16.02 -3.88 -14.21
C LYS A 211 -17.55 -3.89 -14.04
N TRP A 212 -18.17 -5.05 -13.93
CA TRP A 212 -19.62 -5.18 -13.74
C TRP A 212 -20.09 -4.61 -12.40
N TYR A 213 -19.27 -4.81 -11.35
CA TYR A 213 -19.55 -4.29 -10.01
C TYR A 213 -19.05 -2.87 -9.79
N ASN A 214 -18.47 -2.20 -10.80
CA ASN A 214 -17.84 -0.89 -10.69
C ASN A 214 -16.74 -0.82 -9.61
N ILE A 215 -16.03 -1.93 -9.38
CA ILE A 215 -14.95 -2.00 -8.42
C ILE A 215 -13.62 -1.78 -9.14
N GLU A 216 -12.78 -0.93 -8.56
CA GLU A 216 -11.45 -0.67 -9.09
C GLU A 216 -10.50 -1.86 -8.92
N LEU A 217 -9.48 -1.93 -9.80
CA LEU A 217 -8.39 -2.89 -9.67
C LEU A 217 -7.47 -2.47 -8.51
N SER A 218 -7.96 -2.59 -7.29
CA SER A 218 -7.21 -2.31 -6.07
C SER A 218 -6.11 -3.35 -5.83
N LEU A 219 -5.20 -3.07 -4.89
CA LEU A 219 -4.19 -4.04 -4.43
C LEU A 219 -4.84 -5.36 -3.99
N VAL A 220 -6.00 -5.28 -3.33
CA VAL A 220 -6.71 -6.47 -2.83
C VAL A 220 -7.34 -7.27 -3.98
N ALA A 221 -7.92 -6.61 -4.98
CA ALA A 221 -8.40 -7.27 -6.19
C ALA A 221 -7.25 -7.96 -6.94
N PHE A 222 -6.08 -7.35 -6.96
CA PHE A 222 -4.88 -7.92 -7.57
C PHE A 222 -4.39 -9.18 -6.83
N ILE A 223 -4.39 -9.17 -5.49
CA ILE A 223 -4.13 -10.37 -4.68
C ILE A 223 -5.15 -11.47 -5.05
N GLY A 224 -6.42 -11.11 -5.26
CA GLY A 224 -7.44 -12.03 -5.75
C GLY A 224 -7.10 -12.68 -7.10
N ILE A 225 -6.55 -11.92 -8.05
CA ILE A 225 -6.10 -12.45 -9.34
C ILE A 225 -4.95 -13.44 -9.15
N ILE A 226 -3.96 -13.13 -8.32
CA ILE A 226 -2.83 -14.04 -8.03
C ILE A 226 -3.33 -15.33 -7.38
N MET A 227 -4.23 -15.23 -6.41
CA MET A 227 -4.84 -16.38 -5.75
C MET A 227 -5.65 -17.23 -6.73
N LEU A 228 -6.39 -16.59 -7.64
CA LEU A 228 -7.16 -17.24 -8.69
C LEU A 228 -6.27 -18.07 -9.64
N ILE A 229 -5.06 -17.57 -9.94
CA ILE A 229 -4.06 -18.33 -10.70
C ILE A 229 -3.81 -19.70 -10.06
N GLY A 230 -3.67 -19.77 -8.75
CA GLY A 230 -3.47 -21.03 -8.01
C GLY A 230 -4.68 -21.96 -8.08
N ILE A 231 -5.90 -21.43 -7.88
CA ILE A 231 -7.13 -22.22 -7.82
C ILE A 231 -7.50 -22.80 -9.19
N VAL A 232 -7.43 -21.99 -10.25
CA VAL A 232 -7.84 -22.40 -11.60
C VAL A 232 -6.93 -23.47 -12.19
N LYS A 233 -5.62 -23.40 -11.90
CA LYS A 233 -4.66 -24.42 -12.37
C LYS A 233 -5.00 -25.82 -11.91
N LYS A 234 -5.53 -25.99 -10.72
CA LYS A 234 -5.93 -27.30 -10.20
C LYS A 234 -6.82 -28.04 -11.18
N ASN A 235 -7.79 -27.35 -11.80
CA ASN A 235 -8.70 -27.94 -12.75
C ASN A 235 -8.00 -28.41 -14.05
N GLY A 236 -7.13 -27.53 -14.60
CA GLY A 236 -6.32 -27.87 -15.77
C GLY A 236 -5.35 -29.02 -15.51
N ILE A 237 -4.67 -29.00 -14.35
CA ILE A 237 -3.74 -30.08 -13.93
C ILE A 237 -4.48 -31.42 -13.87
N MET A 238 -5.62 -31.49 -13.16
CA MET A 238 -6.38 -32.75 -13.02
C MET A 238 -6.84 -33.34 -14.35
N MET A 239 -7.17 -32.49 -15.31
CA MET A 239 -7.62 -32.93 -16.64
C MET A 239 -6.45 -33.42 -17.49
N VAL A 240 -5.36 -32.66 -17.55
CA VAL A 240 -4.16 -32.97 -18.33
C VAL A 240 -3.45 -34.21 -17.77
N ASP A 241 -3.33 -34.32 -16.44
CA ASP A 241 -2.71 -35.47 -15.77
C ASP A 241 -3.43 -36.76 -16.09
N PHE A 242 -4.76 -36.76 -16.03
CA PHE A 242 -5.55 -37.94 -16.41
C PHE A 242 -5.38 -38.29 -17.90
N ALA A 243 -5.34 -37.30 -18.79
CA ALA A 243 -5.15 -37.54 -20.21
C ALA A 243 -3.77 -38.16 -20.51
N ILE A 244 -2.71 -37.61 -19.90
CA ILE A 244 -1.34 -38.15 -20.02
C ILE A 244 -1.28 -39.57 -19.49
N SER A 245 -1.94 -39.86 -18.35
CA SER A 245 -2.00 -41.19 -17.76
C SER A 245 -2.69 -42.15 -18.68
N ALA A 246 -3.81 -41.80 -19.31
CA ALA A 246 -4.53 -42.59 -20.27
C ALA A 246 -3.73 -42.88 -21.56
N GLU A 247 -2.99 -41.89 -22.07
CA GLU A 247 -2.08 -42.07 -23.19
C GLU A 247 -0.97 -43.08 -22.86
N ARG A 248 -0.35 -42.96 -21.67
CA ARG A 248 0.77 -43.80 -21.25
C ARG A 248 0.33 -45.26 -20.93
N THR A 249 -0.81 -45.42 -20.28
CA THR A 249 -1.27 -46.73 -19.79
C THR A 249 -2.03 -47.53 -20.87
N ASN A 250 -2.91 -46.87 -21.62
CA ASN A 250 -3.83 -47.50 -22.55
C ASN A 250 -3.39 -47.36 -24.03
N GLY A 251 -2.29 -46.60 -24.31
CA GLY A 251 -1.89 -46.30 -25.68
C GLY A 251 -2.94 -45.53 -26.50
N ALA A 252 -3.87 -44.83 -25.81
CA ALA A 252 -4.96 -44.09 -26.44
C ALA A 252 -4.43 -42.92 -27.28
N SER A 253 -5.17 -42.52 -28.30
CA SER A 253 -4.88 -41.29 -29.02
C SER A 253 -5.08 -40.07 -28.12
N ALA A 254 -4.34 -38.96 -28.36
CA ALA A 254 -4.47 -37.73 -27.56
C ALA A 254 -5.93 -37.23 -27.53
N THR A 255 -6.67 -37.40 -28.59
CA THR A 255 -8.08 -37.01 -28.70
C THR A 255 -8.98 -37.88 -27.83
N GLU A 256 -8.79 -39.18 -27.85
CA GLU A 256 -9.54 -40.11 -27.00
C GLU A 256 -9.20 -39.97 -25.54
N ALA A 257 -7.92 -39.84 -25.22
CA ALA A 257 -7.42 -39.64 -23.85
C ALA A 257 -7.99 -38.38 -23.17
N ILE A 258 -8.00 -37.26 -23.89
CA ILE A 258 -8.55 -36.03 -23.34
C ILE A 258 -10.06 -36.04 -23.26
N TYR A 259 -10.74 -36.69 -24.20
CA TYR A 259 -12.22 -36.88 -24.15
C TYR A 259 -12.64 -37.71 -22.93
N GLU A 260 -11.93 -38.81 -22.71
CA GLU A 260 -12.17 -39.64 -21.53
C GLU A 260 -11.86 -38.90 -20.22
N ALA A 261 -10.78 -38.10 -20.20
CA ALA A 261 -10.44 -37.23 -19.10
C ALA A 261 -11.57 -36.24 -18.79
N CYS A 262 -12.13 -35.59 -19.81
CA CYS A 262 -13.25 -34.66 -19.65
C CYS A 262 -14.44 -35.32 -19.01
N LEU A 263 -14.84 -36.52 -19.49
CA LEU A 263 -16.01 -37.24 -18.96
C LEU A 263 -15.79 -37.69 -17.51
N LYS A 264 -14.66 -38.30 -17.20
CA LYS A 264 -14.40 -38.86 -15.87
C LYS A 264 -14.08 -37.77 -14.83
N ARG A 265 -13.47 -36.65 -15.22
CA ARG A 265 -13.06 -35.57 -14.32
C ARG A 265 -14.06 -34.41 -14.22
N PHE A 266 -15.12 -34.42 -15.05
CA PHE A 266 -16.13 -33.36 -15.02
C PHE A 266 -16.75 -33.17 -13.62
N ARG A 267 -17.24 -34.25 -13.01
CA ARG A 267 -17.86 -34.17 -11.68
C ARG A 267 -16.93 -33.70 -10.58
N PRO A 268 -15.69 -34.27 -10.41
CA PRO A 268 -14.73 -33.78 -9.43
C PRO A 268 -14.35 -32.31 -9.61
N ILE A 269 -14.14 -31.85 -10.84
CA ILE A 269 -13.82 -30.46 -11.16
C ILE A 269 -14.98 -29.54 -10.79
N LEU A 270 -16.22 -29.93 -11.17
CA LEU A 270 -17.39 -29.12 -10.85
C LEU A 270 -17.61 -29.01 -9.34
N MET A 271 -17.50 -30.11 -8.60
CA MET A 271 -17.64 -30.12 -7.13
C MET A 271 -16.61 -29.19 -6.46
N THR A 272 -15.34 -29.24 -6.86
CA THR A 272 -14.30 -28.42 -6.25
C THR A 272 -14.44 -26.94 -6.60
N THR A 273 -14.91 -26.62 -7.80
CA THR A 273 -15.15 -25.24 -8.20
C THR A 273 -16.39 -24.66 -7.51
N LEU A 274 -17.47 -25.43 -7.38
CA LEU A 274 -18.65 -25.01 -6.63
C LEU A 274 -18.34 -24.81 -5.15
N ALA A 275 -17.55 -25.68 -4.55
CA ALA A 275 -17.11 -25.51 -3.16
C ALA A 275 -16.28 -24.22 -2.99
N ALA A 276 -15.37 -23.93 -3.91
CA ALA A 276 -14.59 -22.69 -3.89
C ALA A 276 -15.47 -21.45 -4.11
N LEU A 277 -16.45 -21.53 -5.02
CA LEU A 277 -17.43 -20.46 -5.25
C LEU A 277 -18.25 -20.18 -3.99
N CYS A 278 -18.81 -21.22 -3.36
CA CYS A 278 -19.57 -21.08 -2.12
C CYS A 278 -18.72 -20.49 -0.99
N GLY A 279 -17.43 -20.84 -0.92
CA GLY A 279 -16.50 -20.27 0.04
C GLY A 279 -16.16 -18.79 -0.23
N ALA A 280 -16.19 -18.36 -1.49
CA ALA A 280 -15.91 -16.97 -1.87
C ALA A 280 -17.16 -16.07 -1.84
N LEU A 281 -18.38 -16.62 -1.93
CA LEU A 281 -19.63 -15.85 -1.88
C LEU A 281 -19.76 -14.96 -0.63
N PRO A 282 -19.44 -15.39 0.60
CA PRO A 282 -19.51 -14.53 1.77
C PRO A 282 -18.57 -13.31 1.68
N LEU A 283 -17.41 -13.44 1.01
CA LEU A 283 -16.50 -12.33 0.79
C LEU A 283 -17.07 -11.33 -0.20
N MET A 284 -17.76 -11.80 -1.22
CA MET A 284 -18.37 -10.96 -2.25
C MET A 284 -19.61 -10.22 -1.75
N LEU A 285 -20.45 -10.88 -0.94
CA LEU A 285 -21.73 -10.36 -0.45
C LEU A 285 -21.62 -9.70 0.93
N GLY A 286 -20.46 -9.73 1.55
CA GLY A 286 -20.25 -9.17 2.89
C GLY A 286 -20.52 -7.68 2.93
N SER A 287 -21.27 -7.23 3.96
CA SER A 287 -21.54 -5.83 4.27
C SER A 287 -20.96 -5.44 5.64
N GLY A 288 -20.80 -4.14 5.89
CA GLY A 288 -20.29 -3.62 7.16
C GLY A 288 -18.81 -3.28 7.14
N PRO A 289 -18.22 -2.89 8.29
CA PRO A 289 -16.84 -2.44 8.37
C PRO A 289 -15.84 -3.46 7.79
N GLY A 290 -14.93 -3.00 6.93
CA GLY A 290 -13.96 -3.86 6.23
C GLY A 290 -14.50 -4.60 5.01
N SER A 291 -15.75 -4.36 4.57
CA SER A 291 -16.29 -4.91 3.32
C SER A 291 -15.54 -4.37 2.11
N GLU A 292 -15.06 -3.13 2.18
CA GLU A 292 -14.27 -2.46 1.13
C GLU A 292 -13.03 -3.25 0.71
N LEU A 293 -12.40 -3.96 1.66
CA LEU A 293 -11.26 -4.84 1.38
C LEU A 293 -11.69 -6.23 0.92
N ARG A 294 -12.79 -6.77 1.46
CA ARG A 294 -13.22 -8.14 1.19
C ARG A 294 -13.97 -8.28 -0.11
N THR A 295 -14.82 -7.31 -0.45
CA THR A 295 -15.66 -7.35 -1.66
C THR A 295 -14.85 -7.40 -2.95
N PRO A 296 -13.78 -6.57 -3.16
CA PRO A 296 -12.94 -6.68 -4.35
C PRO A 296 -12.30 -8.06 -4.51
N LEU A 297 -11.84 -8.65 -3.42
CA LEU A 297 -11.28 -10.01 -3.40
C LEU A 297 -12.33 -11.06 -3.79
N GLY A 298 -13.50 -11.00 -3.15
CA GLY A 298 -14.61 -11.93 -3.41
C GLY A 298 -15.11 -11.87 -4.86
N VAL A 299 -15.33 -10.65 -5.37
CA VAL A 299 -15.81 -10.43 -6.76
C VAL A 299 -14.77 -10.93 -7.78
N THR A 300 -13.48 -10.67 -7.54
CA THR A 300 -12.39 -11.14 -8.40
C THR A 300 -12.37 -12.67 -8.47
N VAL A 301 -12.42 -13.33 -7.32
CA VAL A 301 -12.37 -14.80 -7.23
C VAL A 301 -13.60 -15.43 -7.84
N VAL A 302 -14.80 -14.97 -7.48
CA VAL A 302 -16.06 -15.51 -8.01
C VAL A 302 -16.16 -15.32 -9.52
N GLY A 303 -15.93 -14.09 -10.00
CA GLY A 303 -16.01 -13.79 -11.42
C GLY A 303 -14.98 -14.57 -12.25
N GLY A 304 -13.75 -14.65 -11.76
CA GLY A 304 -12.70 -15.43 -12.41
C GLY A 304 -13.00 -16.93 -12.42
N LEU A 305 -13.52 -17.51 -11.33
CA LEU A 305 -13.86 -18.92 -11.27
C LEU A 305 -15.04 -19.27 -12.19
N VAL A 306 -16.09 -18.46 -12.22
CA VAL A 306 -17.28 -18.73 -13.07
C VAL A 306 -16.88 -18.76 -14.54
N LEU A 307 -16.21 -17.69 -15.03
CA LEU A 307 -15.83 -17.64 -16.44
C LEU A 307 -14.77 -18.69 -16.77
N SER A 308 -13.79 -18.87 -15.90
CA SER A 308 -12.75 -19.88 -16.08
C SER A 308 -13.32 -21.28 -16.12
N GLN A 309 -14.30 -21.62 -15.27
CA GLN A 309 -14.92 -22.94 -15.27
C GLN A 309 -15.54 -23.28 -16.63
N VAL A 310 -16.29 -22.34 -17.21
CA VAL A 310 -16.93 -22.53 -18.52
C VAL A 310 -15.87 -22.64 -19.63
N LEU A 311 -14.94 -21.71 -19.66
CA LEU A 311 -13.93 -21.67 -20.73
C LEU A 311 -12.94 -22.82 -20.63
N THR A 312 -12.48 -23.20 -19.44
CA THR A 312 -11.49 -24.28 -19.24
C THR A 312 -12.00 -25.63 -19.75
N LEU A 313 -13.30 -25.90 -19.63
CA LEU A 313 -13.89 -27.13 -20.15
C LEU A 313 -13.76 -27.28 -21.68
N TYR A 314 -13.70 -26.19 -22.40
CA TYR A 314 -13.55 -26.20 -23.86
C TYR A 314 -12.09 -25.91 -24.30
N THR A 315 -11.43 -24.95 -23.66
CA THR A 315 -10.08 -24.52 -24.07
C THR A 315 -9.01 -25.54 -23.72
N THR A 316 -9.09 -26.19 -22.54
CA THR A 316 -8.07 -27.19 -22.14
C THR A 316 -8.00 -28.37 -23.10
N PRO A 317 -9.12 -29.05 -23.48
CA PRO A 317 -9.09 -30.13 -24.46
C PRO A 317 -8.56 -29.68 -25.84
N ALA A 318 -9.03 -28.52 -26.31
CA ALA A 318 -8.60 -28.00 -27.62
C ALA A 318 -7.10 -27.74 -27.67
N ILE A 319 -6.56 -27.07 -26.63
CA ILE A 319 -5.12 -26.76 -26.55
C ILE A 319 -4.30 -28.03 -26.31
N TYR A 320 -4.81 -28.98 -25.53
CA TYR A 320 -4.13 -30.26 -25.32
C TYR A 320 -3.92 -31.01 -26.64
N VAL A 321 -4.99 -31.15 -27.45
CA VAL A 321 -4.90 -31.80 -28.77
C VAL A 321 -3.97 -31.05 -29.72
N LEU A 322 -4.01 -29.71 -29.68
CA LEU A 322 -3.10 -28.89 -30.49
C LEU A 322 -1.63 -29.11 -30.08
N MET A 323 -1.34 -29.08 -28.78
CA MET A 323 0.01 -29.21 -28.25
C MET A 323 0.55 -30.65 -28.36
N SER A 324 -0.30 -31.66 -28.28
CA SER A 324 0.12 -33.07 -28.46
C SER A 324 0.71 -33.35 -29.83
N ARG A 325 0.29 -32.61 -30.88
CA ARG A 325 0.90 -32.71 -32.23
C ARG A 325 2.37 -32.30 -32.21
N PHE A 326 2.74 -31.30 -31.41
CA PHE A 326 4.15 -30.87 -31.27
C PHE A 326 4.96 -31.81 -30.37
N ALA A 327 4.33 -32.46 -29.38
CA ALA A 327 4.99 -33.43 -28.51
C ALA A 327 5.39 -34.69 -29.24
N ARG A 328 4.51 -35.23 -30.09
CA ARG A 328 4.76 -36.45 -30.88
C ARG A 328 5.92 -36.31 -31.86
N SER A 329 6.13 -35.15 -32.47
CA SER A 329 7.23 -34.89 -33.40
C SER A 329 8.62 -35.09 -32.75
N LYS A 330 8.77 -34.80 -31.46
CA LYS A 330 10.07 -34.99 -30.76
C LYS A 330 10.32 -36.40 -30.24
N SER A 331 9.28 -37.16 -29.89
CA SER A 331 9.41 -38.53 -29.38
C SER A 331 9.79 -39.52 -30.49
N SER A 332 9.23 -39.38 -31.67
CA SER A 332 9.53 -40.22 -32.83
C SER A 332 10.99 -40.14 -33.26
N SER A 333 11.58 -38.95 -33.24
CA SER A 333 12.99 -38.76 -33.65
C SER A 333 14.01 -39.31 -32.64
N ARG A 334 13.63 -39.40 -31.36
CA ARG A 334 14.51 -39.92 -30.30
C ARG A 334 14.49 -41.45 -30.25
N ALA A 335 13.32 -42.06 -30.44
CA ALA A 335 13.20 -43.51 -30.53
C ALA A 335 13.91 -44.09 -31.77
N GLN A 336 13.79 -43.42 -32.93
CA GLN A 336 14.52 -43.83 -34.15
C GLN A 336 16.05 -43.71 -34.03
N ARG A 337 16.59 -42.79 -33.24
CA ARG A 337 18.02 -42.68 -33.01
C ARG A 337 18.57 -43.71 -32.00
N LEU A 338 17.74 -44.21 -31.10
CA LEU A 338 18.12 -45.20 -30.08
C LEU A 338 18.07 -46.66 -30.62
N PHE A 339 17.28 -46.91 -31.68
CA PHE A 339 17.08 -48.24 -32.29
C PHE A 339 17.54 -48.32 -33.75
N ALA A 340 18.36 -47.36 -34.21
CA ALA A 340 19.03 -47.52 -35.48
C ALA A 340 20.05 -48.64 -35.36
N PRO A 341 19.99 -49.72 -36.18
CA PRO A 341 21.01 -50.75 -36.16
C PRO A 341 22.35 -50.15 -36.57
N GLU A 342 23.41 -50.47 -35.81
CA GLU A 342 24.76 -50.12 -36.16
C GLU A 342 25.06 -50.67 -37.56
N PRO A 343 25.69 -49.88 -38.45
CA PRO A 343 26.11 -50.37 -39.74
C PRO A 343 27.15 -51.52 -39.53
N ALA A 344 26.80 -52.70 -39.99
CA ALA A 344 27.73 -53.83 -40.03
C ALA A 344 28.93 -53.44 -40.87
N GLU A 345 30.18 -53.47 -40.30
CA GLU A 345 31.42 -53.44 -40.97
C GLU A 345 31.72 -54.83 -41.60
#